data_b8a2cbba076630a6765bc54f13f9c389
#
_entry.id   b8a2cbba076630a6765bc54f13f9c389
#
_cell.length_a   1.000
_cell.length_b   1.000
_cell.length_c   1.000
_cell.angle_alpha   90.00
_cell.angle_beta   90.00
_cell.angle_gamma   90.00
#
_symmetry.space_group_name_H-M   'P 1'
#
loop_
_entity.id
_entity.type
_entity.pdbx_description
1 polymer ?
#
loop_
_entity_poly.entity_id
_entity_poly.type
_entity_poly.pdbx_seq_one_letter_code
_entity_poly.pdbx_strand_id
1 'polypeptide(L)'
;DGFVDAIDDSTDAVFLCQPNNPTGQVTPLVMVQKLLRRCADCGAVLVVDECFLDFLAAREALTAKTVLRDAPNLIILKAFTKLYAMAGVRLGYALCSDAALLDKMRTAGQPWAVSGLAQAAGLAALEETAYADSVRTLIADQRPRLAAGLRALGLRVVDGQANYLLFRAPADFGAKLRRHGAVVRGCGNYP
;
A
#
# COMPACT_ATOMS: atom_id res chain seq x y z
N ASP A 1 -5.71 -16.38 10.79
CA ASP A 1 -5.54 -17.69 10.19
C ASP A 1 -6.46 -17.91 8.98
N GLY A 2 -7.74 -17.50 8.97
CA GLY A 2 -8.66 -17.77 7.85
C GLY A 2 -8.17 -17.31 6.46
N PHE A 3 -7.36 -16.26 6.36
CA PHE A 3 -6.77 -15.86 5.07
C PHE A 3 -5.70 -16.84 4.58
N VAL A 4 -4.87 -17.35 5.48
CA VAL A 4 -3.86 -18.39 5.15
C VAL A 4 -4.56 -19.70 4.77
N ASP A 5 -5.61 -20.05 5.51
CA ASP A 5 -6.37 -21.29 5.31
C ASP A 5 -7.16 -21.31 3.99
N ALA A 6 -7.48 -20.13 3.43
CA ALA A 6 -8.16 -19.99 2.15
C ALA A 6 -7.26 -20.18 0.93
N ILE A 7 -5.93 -20.28 1.11
CA ILE A 7 -4.97 -20.51 0.03
C ILE A 7 -4.82 -22.02 -0.19
N ASP A 8 -5.08 -22.48 -1.40
CA ASP A 8 -5.01 -23.90 -1.80
C ASP A 8 -4.37 -24.09 -3.19
N ASP A 9 -4.33 -25.32 -3.66
CA ASP A 9 -3.69 -25.69 -4.92
C ASP A 9 -4.40 -25.11 -6.18
N SER A 10 -5.57 -24.49 -6.02
CA SER A 10 -6.27 -23.74 -7.07
C SER A 10 -5.93 -22.24 -7.09
N THR A 11 -5.08 -21.80 -6.14
CA THR A 11 -4.70 -20.39 -5.99
C THR A 11 -3.48 -20.10 -6.85
N ASP A 12 -3.57 -19.19 -7.83
CA ASP A 12 -2.44 -18.74 -8.65
C ASP A 12 -1.70 -17.55 -8.03
N ALA A 13 -2.43 -16.64 -7.40
CA ALA A 13 -1.86 -15.43 -6.83
C ALA A 13 -2.66 -14.93 -5.61
N VAL A 14 -1.94 -14.40 -4.63
CA VAL A 14 -2.49 -13.77 -3.44
C VAL A 14 -2.05 -12.31 -3.39
N PHE A 15 -2.99 -11.39 -3.18
CA PHE A 15 -2.72 -9.96 -3.05
C PHE A 15 -2.91 -9.49 -1.63
N LEU A 16 -1.89 -8.85 -1.07
CA LEU A 16 -1.91 -8.25 0.26
C LEU A 16 -1.57 -6.77 0.18
N CYS A 17 -2.50 -5.88 0.54
CA CYS A 17 -2.21 -4.45 0.71
C CYS A 17 -1.55 -4.19 2.07
N GLN A 18 -0.39 -3.55 2.06
CA GLN A 18 0.43 -3.27 3.25
C GLN A 18 0.89 -1.80 3.27
N PRO A 19 0.28 -0.93 4.09
CA PRO A 19 -0.93 -1.09 4.91
C PRO A 19 -2.18 -1.35 4.06
N ASN A 20 -3.19 -2.00 4.66
CA ASN A 20 -4.44 -2.29 3.96
C ASN A 20 -5.21 -1.00 3.61
N ASN A 21 -5.68 -0.90 2.37
CA ASN A 21 -6.58 0.16 1.93
C ASN A 21 -8.00 -0.46 1.81
N PRO A 22 -9.01 0.04 2.57
CA PRO A 22 -9.09 1.38 3.17
C PRO A 22 -8.81 1.47 4.68
N THR A 23 -8.54 0.38 5.39
CA THR A 23 -8.48 0.40 6.87
C THR A 23 -7.22 1.07 7.43
N GLY A 24 -6.13 1.12 6.66
CA GLY A 24 -4.83 1.59 7.12
C GLY A 24 -4.14 0.64 8.10
N GLN A 25 -4.69 -0.55 8.33
CA GLN A 25 -4.10 -1.54 9.22
C GLN A 25 -2.88 -2.19 8.56
N VAL A 26 -1.89 -2.51 9.38
CA VAL A 26 -0.67 -3.20 8.95
C VAL A 26 -0.72 -4.68 9.31
N THR A 27 -0.17 -5.48 8.42
CA THR A 27 0.03 -6.92 8.63
C THR A 27 1.43 -7.11 9.19
N PRO A 28 1.60 -7.75 10.37
CA PRO A 28 2.91 -8.06 10.92
C PRO A 28 3.74 -8.92 9.95
N LEU A 29 5.05 -8.69 9.89
CA LEU A 29 5.94 -9.41 8.96
C LEU A 29 5.85 -10.94 9.14
N VAL A 30 5.67 -11.43 10.37
CA VAL A 30 5.47 -12.85 10.65
C VAL A 30 4.25 -13.44 9.91
N MET A 31 3.19 -12.65 9.74
CA MET A 31 2.01 -13.08 8.99
C MET A 31 2.27 -13.05 7.47
N VAL A 32 3.00 -12.04 6.98
CA VAL A 32 3.46 -12.01 5.58
C VAL A 32 4.30 -13.24 5.26
N GLN A 33 5.19 -13.64 6.18
CA GLN A 33 6.00 -14.86 6.03
C GLN A 33 5.15 -16.15 6.05
N LYS A 34 4.07 -16.20 6.83
CA LYS A 34 3.14 -17.34 6.81
C LYS A 34 2.42 -17.44 5.47
N LEU A 35 1.90 -16.31 4.96
CA LEU A 35 1.26 -16.24 3.65
C LEU A 35 2.25 -16.67 2.54
N LEU A 36 3.48 -16.16 2.59
CA LEU A 36 4.51 -16.47 1.61
C LEU A 36 4.85 -17.97 1.57
N ARG A 37 5.00 -18.61 2.73
CA ARG A 37 5.21 -20.07 2.81
C ARG A 37 4.02 -20.83 2.24
N ARG A 38 2.79 -20.47 2.65
CA ARG A 38 1.58 -21.12 2.15
C ARG A 38 1.44 -20.98 0.62
N CYS A 39 1.74 -19.79 0.07
CA CYS A 39 1.79 -19.59 -1.38
C CYS A 39 2.84 -20.48 -2.04
N ALA A 40 4.04 -20.61 -1.45
CA ALA A 40 5.09 -21.49 -1.99
C ALA A 40 4.67 -22.96 -2.01
N ASP A 41 4.00 -23.43 -0.95
CA ASP A 41 3.50 -24.81 -0.84
C ASP A 41 2.48 -25.16 -1.95
N CYS A 42 1.69 -24.17 -2.42
CA CYS A 42 0.66 -24.31 -3.45
C CYS A 42 1.13 -23.87 -4.86
N GLY A 43 2.39 -23.42 -5.00
CA GLY A 43 2.90 -22.88 -6.27
C GLY A 43 2.37 -21.48 -6.63
N ALA A 44 1.73 -20.80 -5.70
CA ALA A 44 1.15 -19.46 -5.88
C ALA A 44 2.20 -18.35 -5.72
N VAL A 45 1.90 -17.18 -6.29
CA VAL A 45 2.69 -15.94 -6.13
C VAL A 45 2.03 -15.06 -5.04
N LEU A 46 2.83 -14.56 -4.10
CA LEU A 46 2.39 -13.52 -3.17
C LEU A 46 2.76 -12.14 -3.70
N VAL A 47 1.78 -11.28 -3.91
CA VAL A 47 1.95 -9.88 -4.30
C VAL A 47 1.64 -9.00 -3.09
N VAL A 48 2.65 -8.28 -2.59
CA VAL A 48 2.51 -7.33 -1.47
C VAL A 48 2.52 -5.90 -2.02
N ASP A 49 1.38 -5.22 -1.93
CA ASP A 49 1.27 -3.81 -2.33
C ASP A 49 1.72 -2.90 -1.18
N GLU A 50 2.95 -2.43 -1.25
CA GLU A 50 3.56 -1.50 -0.30
C GLU A 50 3.50 -0.03 -0.74
N CYS A 51 2.60 0.35 -1.65
CA CYS A 51 2.52 1.72 -2.17
C CYS A 51 2.29 2.79 -1.08
N PHE A 52 1.74 2.42 0.07
CA PHE A 52 1.51 3.32 1.21
C PHE A 52 2.47 3.08 2.39
N LEU A 53 3.30 2.05 2.33
CA LEU A 53 4.16 1.69 3.45
C LEU A 53 5.20 2.77 3.78
N ASP A 54 5.70 3.47 2.78
CA ASP A 54 6.77 4.45 2.92
C ASP A 54 6.37 5.71 3.73
N PHE A 55 5.07 5.89 4.02
CA PHE A 55 4.58 6.91 4.95
C PHE A 55 4.80 6.56 6.43
N LEU A 56 5.02 5.29 6.76
CA LEU A 56 5.08 4.81 8.13
C LEU A 56 6.48 4.99 8.73
N ALA A 57 6.55 5.40 10.00
CA ALA A 57 7.81 5.45 10.73
C ALA A 57 8.44 4.05 10.86
N ALA A 58 7.62 3.03 11.13
CA ALA A 58 8.05 1.63 11.29
C ALA A 58 8.21 0.85 9.97
N ARG A 59 8.26 1.52 8.81
CA ARG A 59 8.29 0.89 7.47
C ARG A 59 9.35 -0.20 7.31
N GLU A 60 10.55 0.02 7.87
CA GLU A 60 11.66 -0.94 7.73
C GLU A 60 11.41 -2.27 8.47
N ALA A 61 10.64 -2.24 9.56
CA ALA A 61 10.24 -3.44 10.29
C ALA A 61 9.03 -4.17 9.66
N LEU A 62 8.31 -3.49 8.76
CA LEU A 62 7.06 -3.98 8.19
C LEU A 62 7.19 -4.38 6.71
N THR A 63 8.28 -3.97 6.05
CA THR A 63 8.48 -4.27 4.62
C THR A 63 8.82 -5.73 4.38
N ALA A 64 8.23 -6.31 3.35
CA ALA A 64 8.56 -7.64 2.86
C ALA A 64 9.93 -7.71 2.15
N LYS A 65 10.62 -6.58 1.92
CA LYS A 65 11.97 -6.56 1.34
C LYS A 65 12.97 -7.38 2.14
N THR A 66 12.80 -7.48 3.46
CA THR A 66 13.71 -8.22 4.34
C THR A 66 13.77 -9.71 4.03
N VAL A 67 12.73 -10.26 3.39
CA VAL A 67 12.64 -11.69 3.02
C VAL A 67 12.72 -11.91 1.51
N LEU A 68 12.83 -10.84 0.71
CA LEU A 68 12.74 -10.89 -0.75
C LEU A 68 13.80 -11.79 -1.41
N ARG A 69 15.04 -11.77 -0.88
CA ARG A 69 16.17 -12.51 -1.48
C ARG A 69 15.88 -14.01 -1.59
N ASP A 70 15.25 -14.58 -0.57
CA ASP A 70 15.02 -16.02 -0.43
C ASP A 70 13.58 -16.43 -0.82
N ALA A 71 12.84 -15.51 -1.47
CA ALA A 71 11.43 -15.65 -1.79
C ALA A 71 11.16 -15.40 -3.29
N PRO A 72 11.45 -16.38 -4.18
CA PRO A 72 11.27 -16.22 -5.63
C PRO A 72 9.80 -16.01 -6.04
N ASN A 73 8.84 -16.46 -5.23
CA ASN A 73 7.40 -16.28 -5.43
C ASN A 73 6.84 -15.02 -4.77
N LEU A 74 7.69 -14.06 -4.35
CA LEU A 74 7.28 -12.77 -3.78
C LEU A 74 7.46 -11.64 -4.78
N ILE A 75 6.40 -10.87 -4.99
CA ILE A 75 6.43 -9.59 -5.71
C ILE A 75 6.05 -8.47 -4.73
N ILE A 76 6.87 -7.44 -4.62
CA ILE A 76 6.56 -6.24 -3.85
C ILE A 76 6.30 -5.09 -4.82
N LEU A 77 5.14 -4.44 -4.70
CA LEU A 77 4.78 -3.28 -5.49
C LEU A 77 5.07 -1.99 -4.73
N LYS A 78 5.69 -1.03 -5.41
CA LYS A 78 6.01 0.30 -4.90
C LYS A 78 5.54 1.38 -5.89
N ALA A 79 5.20 2.57 -5.40
CA ALA A 79 4.75 3.65 -6.25
C ALA A 79 5.29 5.02 -5.81
N PHE A 80 5.66 5.83 -6.78
CA PHE A 80 5.99 7.25 -6.59
C PHE A 80 4.73 8.13 -6.46
N THR A 81 3.58 7.59 -6.85
CA THR A 81 2.28 8.25 -6.89
C THR A 81 1.88 8.90 -5.58
N LYS A 82 2.24 8.26 -4.45
CA LYS A 82 1.73 8.60 -3.12
C LYS A 82 2.70 9.49 -2.34
N LEU A 83 3.80 8.95 -1.84
CA LEU A 83 4.76 9.66 -1.00
C LEU A 83 5.30 10.91 -1.71
N TYR A 84 5.67 10.79 -2.98
CA TYR A 84 6.25 11.86 -3.78
C TYR A 84 5.21 12.74 -4.51
N ALA A 85 3.91 12.56 -4.23
CA ALA A 85 2.80 13.33 -4.83
C ALA A 85 2.79 13.35 -6.38
N MET A 86 3.34 12.33 -7.03
CA MET A 86 3.53 12.26 -8.49
C MET A 86 2.43 11.42 -9.18
N ALA A 87 1.17 11.63 -8.83
CA ALA A 87 0.05 10.83 -9.34
C ALA A 87 -0.08 10.91 -10.87
N GLY A 88 0.16 12.08 -11.47
CA GLY A 88 0.08 12.29 -12.92
C GLY A 88 1.21 11.66 -13.72
N VAL A 89 2.37 11.43 -13.11
CA VAL A 89 3.57 10.87 -13.78
C VAL A 89 3.41 9.38 -14.10
N ARG A 90 2.52 8.67 -13.41
CA ARG A 90 2.22 7.23 -13.62
C ARG A 90 3.45 6.33 -13.45
N LEU A 91 4.19 6.51 -12.35
CA LEU A 91 5.41 5.76 -12.05
C LEU A 91 5.25 4.85 -10.83
N GLY A 92 5.68 3.62 -10.99
CA GLY A 92 5.80 2.61 -9.94
C GLY A 92 6.80 1.55 -10.35
N TYR A 93 7.11 0.65 -9.46
CA TYR A 93 8.03 -0.46 -9.73
C TYR A 93 7.67 -1.70 -8.93
N ALA A 94 8.12 -2.84 -9.43
CA ALA A 94 8.02 -4.12 -8.74
C ALA A 94 9.41 -4.61 -8.34
N LEU A 95 9.50 -5.25 -7.18
CA LEU A 95 10.69 -5.97 -6.72
C LEU A 95 10.36 -7.45 -6.66
N CYS A 96 11.24 -8.28 -7.21
CA CYS A 96 11.17 -9.74 -7.15
C CYS A 96 12.60 -10.29 -7.24
N SER A 97 12.89 -11.39 -6.56
CA SER A 97 14.19 -12.07 -6.68
C SER A 97 14.26 -13.04 -7.87
N ASP A 98 13.11 -13.45 -8.45
CA ASP A 98 13.04 -14.28 -9.64
C ASP A 98 13.07 -13.43 -10.91
N ALA A 99 14.20 -13.45 -11.62
CA ALA A 99 14.38 -12.73 -12.88
C ALA A 99 13.44 -13.26 -13.99
N ALA A 100 13.15 -14.57 -14.01
CA ALA A 100 12.28 -15.15 -15.02
C ALA A 100 10.83 -14.69 -14.84
N LEU A 101 10.37 -14.55 -13.59
CA LEU A 101 9.05 -13.98 -13.29
C LEU A 101 8.97 -12.50 -13.71
N LEU A 102 10.01 -11.69 -13.44
CA LEU A 102 10.08 -10.31 -13.91
C LEU A 102 10.06 -10.20 -15.44
N ASP A 103 10.74 -11.08 -16.15
CA ASP A 103 10.73 -11.08 -17.61
C ASP A 103 9.39 -11.49 -18.21
N LYS A 104 8.68 -12.43 -17.57
CA LYS A 104 7.28 -12.74 -17.93
C LYS A 104 6.38 -11.51 -17.73
N MET A 105 6.53 -10.79 -16.62
CA MET A 105 5.76 -9.56 -16.37
C MET A 105 6.06 -8.48 -17.42
N ARG A 106 7.33 -8.27 -17.79
CA ARG A 106 7.71 -7.32 -18.85
C ARG A 106 7.11 -7.71 -20.20
N THR A 107 7.15 -8.99 -20.56
CA THR A 107 6.61 -9.50 -21.82
C THR A 107 5.09 -9.37 -21.90
N ALA A 108 4.40 -9.56 -20.77
CA ALA A 108 2.94 -9.38 -20.69
C ALA A 108 2.51 -7.90 -20.65
N GLY A 109 3.44 -6.99 -20.36
CA GLY A 109 3.19 -5.54 -20.30
C GLY A 109 3.21 -4.90 -21.68
N GLN A 110 2.72 -3.64 -21.74
CA GLN A 110 2.80 -2.87 -22.98
C GLN A 110 4.22 -2.34 -23.22
N PRO A 111 4.68 -2.23 -24.47
CA PRO A 111 5.92 -1.55 -24.82
C PRO A 111 5.92 -0.10 -24.30
N TRP A 112 7.09 0.38 -23.89
CA TRP A 112 7.28 1.77 -23.38
C TRP A 112 6.32 2.18 -22.28
N ALA A 113 6.04 1.27 -21.35
CA ALA A 113 5.12 1.50 -20.23
C ALA A 113 5.48 2.73 -19.37
N VAL A 114 6.76 3.12 -19.32
CA VAL A 114 7.27 4.24 -18.54
C VAL A 114 7.93 5.27 -19.45
N SER A 115 7.39 6.49 -19.46
CA SER A 115 7.95 7.59 -20.27
C SER A 115 9.31 8.05 -19.74
N GLY A 116 10.15 8.64 -20.62
CA GLY A 116 11.44 9.22 -20.21
C GLY A 116 11.29 10.32 -19.15
N LEU A 117 10.22 11.12 -19.23
CA LEU A 117 9.92 12.12 -18.19
C LEU A 117 9.62 11.48 -16.84
N ALA A 118 8.87 10.37 -16.82
CA ALA A 118 8.59 9.64 -15.59
C ALA A 118 9.87 9.05 -14.98
N GLN A 119 10.77 8.51 -15.82
CA GLN A 119 12.05 7.99 -15.36
C GLN A 119 12.92 9.10 -14.73
N ALA A 120 13.07 10.23 -15.40
CA ALA A 120 13.83 11.37 -14.88
C ALA A 120 13.25 11.90 -13.57
N ALA A 121 11.92 12.05 -13.50
CA ALA A 121 11.23 12.49 -12.29
C ALA A 121 11.41 11.48 -11.13
N GLY A 122 11.38 10.18 -11.43
CA GLY A 122 11.59 9.13 -10.42
C GLY A 122 12.99 9.14 -9.85
N LEU A 123 14.01 9.30 -10.69
CA LEU A 123 15.40 9.40 -10.24
C LEU A 123 15.60 10.62 -9.34
N ALA A 124 15.12 11.79 -9.74
CA ALA A 124 15.19 13.00 -8.92
C ALA A 124 14.44 12.83 -7.58
N ALA A 125 13.26 12.22 -7.59
CA ALA A 125 12.46 11.99 -6.39
C ALA A 125 13.17 11.10 -5.36
N LEU A 126 13.97 10.13 -5.79
CA LEU A 126 14.71 9.24 -4.87
C LEU A 126 15.81 9.99 -4.07
N GLU A 127 16.29 11.11 -4.56
CA GLU A 127 17.27 11.96 -3.87
C GLU A 127 16.62 12.91 -2.86
N GLU A 128 15.28 13.11 -2.95
CA GLU A 128 14.52 14.03 -2.11
C GLU A 128 14.17 13.40 -0.72
N THR A 129 15.19 12.96 0.00
CA THR A 129 15.04 12.30 1.31
C THR A 129 14.46 13.25 2.37
N ALA A 130 14.88 14.51 2.37
CA ALA A 130 14.37 15.55 3.28
C ALA A 130 12.87 15.81 3.08
N TYR A 131 12.39 15.82 1.82
CA TYR A 131 10.98 15.89 1.52
C TYR A 131 10.22 14.69 2.08
N ALA A 132 10.70 13.48 1.82
CA ALA A 132 10.08 12.25 2.30
C ALA A 132 9.97 12.22 3.84
N ASP A 133 11.00 12.68 4.55
CA ASP A 133 11.00 12.77 6.02
C ASP A 133 10.04 13.86 6.54
N SER A 134 9.95 15.00 5.86
CA SER A 134 8.99 16.05 6.19
C SER A 134 7.54 15.56 6.06
N VAL A 135 7.23 14.80 5.01
CA VAL A 135 5.91 14.21 4.80
C VAL A 135 5.59 13.19 5.92
N ARG A 136 6.53 12.32 6.29
CA ARG A 136 6.35 11.37 7.40
C ARG A 136 6.06 12.09 8.71
N THR A 137 6.82 13.15 9.02
CA THR A 137 6.63 13.99 10.21
C THR A 137 5.25 14.63 10.22
N LEU A 138 4.82 15.19 9.08
CA LEU A 138 3.49 15.78 8.92
C LEU A 138 2.38 14.75 9.19
N ILE A 139 2.47 13.56 8.62
CA ILE A 139 1.46 12.50 8.81
C ILE A 139 1.46 12.01 10.26
N ALA A 140 2.62 11.84 10.88
CA ALA A 140 2.74 11.42 12.27
C ALA A 140 2.08 12.42 13.24
N ASP A 141 2.12 13.73 12.94
CA ASP A 141 1.47 14.78 13.72
C ASP A 141 -0.03 14.90 13.38
N GLN A 142 -0.40 15.04 12.11
CA GLN A 142 -1.76 15.43 11.72
C GLN A 142 -2.77 14.27 11.81
N ARG A 143 -2.33 13.04 11.49
CA ARG A 143 -3.20 11.87 11.49
C ARG A 143 -3.86 11.60 12.87
N PRO A 144 -3.13 11.55 14.01
CA PRO A 144 -3.74 11.34 15.31
C PRO A 144 -4.66 12.50 15.73
N ARG A 145 -4.35 13.74 15.36
CA ARG A 145 -5.22 14.90 15.62
C ARG A 145 -6.55 14.77 14.90
N LEU A 146 -6.53 14.42 13.60
CA LEU A 146 -7.75 14.20 12.83
C LEU A 146 -8.57 13.03 13.38
N ALA A 147 -7.91 11.91 13.74
CA ALA A 147 -8.59 10.76 14.35
C ALA A 147 -9.27 11.12 15.68
N ALA A 148 -8.58 11.87 16.54
CA ALA A 148 -9.13 12.35 17.81
C ALA A 148 -10.33 13.30 17.58
N GLY A 149 -10.24 14.24 16.64
CA GLY A 149 -11.33 15.14 16.29
C GLY A 149 -12.58 14.39 15.79
N LEU A 150 -12.38 13.39 14.90
CA LEU A 150 -13.49 12.58 14.42
C LEU A 150 -14.15 11.76 15.54
N ARG A 151 -13.35 11.19 16.46
CA ARG A 151 -13.87 10.46 17.63
C ARG A 151 -14.61 11.36 18.59
N ALA A 152 -14.14 12.60 18.81
CA ALA A 152 -14.82 13.60 19.64
C ALA A 152 -16.21 13.98 19.08
N LEU A 153 -16.40 13.85 17.76
CA LEU A 153 -17.71 14.01 17.10
C LEU A 153 -18.58 12.74 17.17
N GLY A 154 -18.17 11.71 17.90
CA GLY A 154 -18.90 10.45 18.05
C GLY A 154 -18.73 9.49 16.88
N LEU A 155 -17.82 9.74 15.93
CA LEU A 155 -17.59 8.86 14.78
C LEU A 155 -16.68 7.69 15.16
N ARG A 156 -17.03 6.49 14.69
CA ARG A 156 -16.20 5.29 14.85
C ARG A 156 -15.06 5.33 13.83
N VAL A 157 -13.83 5.56 14.30
CA VAL A 157 -12.61 5.57 13.47
C VAL A 157 -11.87 4.25 13.63
N VAL A 158 -11.51 3.63 12.51
CA VAL A 158 -10.69 2.39 12.49
C VAL A 158 -9.24 2.73 12.85
N ASP A 159 -8.64 1.93 13.72
CA ASP A 159 -7.21 2.06 14.07
C ASP A 159 -6.35 1.51 12.93
N GLY A 160 -5.68 2.41 12.24
CA GLY A 160 -4.76 2.12 11.16
C GLY A 160 -3.50 2.97 11.28
N GLN A 161 -2.53 2.82 10.39
CA GLN A 161 -1.24 3.54 10.42
C GLN A 161 -0.94 4.32 9.13
N ALA A 162 -1.74 4.13 8.07
CA ALA A 162 -1.55 4.82 6.80
C ALA A 162 -1.83 6.33 6.87
N ASN A 163 -1.51 7.06 5.81
CA ASN A 163 -1.76 8.50 5.67
C ASN A 163 -3.23 8.86 5.37
N TYR A 164 -4.15 7.93 5.64
CA TYR A 164 -5.60 8.10 5.56
C TYR A 164 -6.29 7.47 6.77
N LEU A 165 -7.56 7.82 6.97
CA LEU A 165 -8.40 7.27 8.03
C LEU A 165 -9.66 6.67 7.42
N LEU A 166 -10.08 5.50 7.89
CA LEU A 166 -11.40 4.95 7.66
C LEU A 166 -12.27 5.21 8.88
N PHE A 167 -13.45 5.76 8.68
CA PHE A 167 -14.42 5.98 9.74
C PHE A 167 -15.85 5.73 9.25
N ARG A 168 -16.73 5.38 10.18
CA ARG A 168 -18.15 5.22 9.90
C ARG A 168 -18.90 6.53 10.17
N ALA A 169 -19.71 6.95 9.20
CA ALA A 169 -20.50 8.15 9.27
C ALA A 169 -21.90 7.92 8.66
N PRO A 170 -22.89 8.81 8.92
CA PRO A 170 -24.17 8.79 8.24
C PRO A 170 -24.04 8.84 6.71
N ALA A 171 -25.04 8.27 6.00
CA ALA A 171 -24.97 8.16 4.54
C ALA A 171 -24.84 9.50 3.80
N ASP A 172 -25.42 10.58 4.37
CA ASP A 172 -25.38 11.93 3.80
C ASP A 172 -24.12 12.74 4.18
N PHE A 173 -23.24 12.19 5.02
CA PHE A 173 -22.06 12.87 5.55
C PHE A 173 -21.14 13.41 4.45
N GLY A 174 -20.83 12.61 3.45
CA GLY A 174 -20.00 13.04 2.32
C GLY A 174 -20.61 14.20 1.51
N ALA A 175 -21.94 14.19 1.34
CA ALA A 175 -22.66 15.28 0.68
C ALA A 175 -22.64 16.57 1.51
N LYS A 176 -22.79 16.46 2.83
CA LYS A 176 -22.68 17.61 3.77
C LYS A 176 -21.27 18.20 3.74
N LEU A 177 -20.23 17.38 3.85
CA LEU A 177 -18.84 17.84 3.81
C LEU A 177 -18.51 18.57 2.51
N ARG A 178 -18.99 18.07 1.36
CA ARG A 178 -18.76 18.70 0.06
C ARG A 178 -19.31 20.13 -0.01
N ARG A 179 -20.44 20.43 0.66
CA ARG A 179 -20.98 21.80 0.75
C ARG A 179 -20.05 22.76 1.52
N HIS A 180 -19.17 22.21 2.37
CA HIS A 180 -18.16 22.94 3.12
C HIS A 180 -16.76 22.85 2.49
N GLY A 181 -16.65 22.41 1.22
CA GLY A 181 -15.38 22.32 0.51
C GLY A 181 -14.51 21.13 0.85
N ALA A 182 -15.00 20.19 1.69
CA ALA A 182 -14.26 18.98 2.04
C ALA A 182 -14.81 17.76 1.27
N VAL A 183 -13.90 16.95 0.71
CA VAL A 183 -14.26 15.75 -0.07
C VAL A 183 -13.72 14.51 0.62
N VAL A 184 -14.58 13.52 0.83
CA VAL A 184 -14.22 12.20 1.35
C VAL A 184 -14.60 11.13 0.35
N ARG A 185 -13.85 10.02 0.33
CA ARG A 185 -14.17 8.86 -0.47
C ARG A 185 -15.28 8.04 0.21
N GLY A 186 -16.34 7.72 -0.53
CA GLY A 186 -17.32 6.73 -0.08
C GLY A 186 -16.76 5.31 -0.20
N CYS A 187 -16.90 4.52 0.86
CA CYS A 187 -16.45 3.13 0.93
C CYS A 187 -17.65 2.17 1.11
N GLY A 188 -18.83 2.51 0.57
CA GLY A 188 -20.03 1.69 0.68
C GLY A 188 -20.00 0.34 -0.03
N ASN A 189 -18.95 0.09 -0.82
CA ASN A 189 -18.65 -1.19 -1.47
C ASN A 189 -17.78 -2.12 -0.60
N TYR A 190 -17.42 -1.69 0.61
CA TYR A 190 -16.72 -2.53 1.59
C TYR A 190 -17.71 -2.95 2.68
N PRO A 191 -17.63 -4.20 3.17
CA PRO A 191 -18.51 -4.73 4.20
C PRO A 191 -18.39 -4.03 5.56
#